data_6059b3c56cd06ce82ffa5085cf4aed7e
#
_entry.id   6059b3c56cd06ce82ffa5085cf4aed7e
#
_cell.length_a   1.000
_cell.length_b   1.000
_cell.length_c   1.000
_cell.angle_alpha   90.00
_cell.angle_beta   90.00
_cell.angle_gamma   90.00
#
_symmetry.space_group_name_H-M   'P 1'
#
loop_
_entity.id
_entity.type
_entity.pdbx_description
1 polymer ?
#
loop_
_entity_poly.entity_id
_entity_poly.type
_entity_poly.pdbx_seq_one_letter_code
_entity_poly.pdbx_strand_id
1 'polypeptide(L)'
;MTLRDRLAPALAGLSAACFLSLGGVALASETPVPAIAASAAFAEAKAHLAKDFDRTVADIITLTEIPAPPFQEAERAKAYLAMLEAHGLTQTTTDAEGNVMGLRRGAGPAGGPLVVVSAHLDTVFPADTDVTVRREGTRLMAPGIGDDTRSLATLLAFIRAMDAAGLVTEQDILFLGTVGEEGQGDLRGVRHFFTEGPYRDRVSAFFSFDGSDPTRVVTGAVGSKRYRTFFRGPGGHSYGAFGLVNPMAAMARATAQLYEIELPPSPRTTYSASVTGGGVSVNSIPAEVYTEYDMRSESPEALARLEAQLLAIFQESVAAENAARSTAQGPITVEPLVIGDRPAGSTDPDSGLVRSVVAAIEAAGYSASLSASSTDSNIPMSLGVPAITMGSGGSGGRAHALDEWIDVEPVENVRGMGVGLLAILAVAGVR
;
A
#
# COMPACT_ATOMS: atom_id res chain seq x y z
N MET A 1 14.18 68.68 35.39
CA MET A 1 12.86 69.32 35.31
C MET A 1 11.94 68.29 34.74
N THR A 2 11.30 67.60 35.64
CA THR A 2 9.87 67.60 36.01
C THR A 2 8.98 66.91 34.97
N LEU A 3 8.44 65.90 35.36
CA LEU A 3 7.20 65.42 36.04
C LEU A 3 6.29 64.72 35.04
N ARG A 4 5.88 63.65 35.35
CA ARG A 4 4.81 63.00 36.08
C ARG A 4 3.98 62.00 35.24
N ASP A 5 3.96 60.83 35.71
CA ASP A 5 2.80 59.93 35.97
C ASP A 5 1.53 60.08 35.10
N ARG A 6 1.08 58.97 34.50
CA ARG A 6 -0.24 58.44 34.80
C ARG A 6 -0.48 57.06 34.11
N LEU A 7 -0.66 56.08 34.96
CA LEU A 7 -1.76 55.08 34.93
C LEU A 7 -1.97 54.21 33.69
N ALA A 8 -1.66 52.93 33.88
CA ALA A 8 -2.23 51.80 33.14
C ALA A 8 -3.73 51.60 33.42
N PRO A 9 -4.46 50.95 32.52
CA PRO A 9 -5.39 49.98 32.98
C PRO A 9 -5.06 48.56 32.41
N ALA A 10 -5.18 47.60 33.29
CA ALA A 10 -5.14 46.19 33.00
C ALA A 10 -6.29 45.78 32.05
N LEU A 11 -5.95 45.21 30.91
CA LEU A 11 -6.90 44.46 30.10
C LEU A 11 -6.66 42.96 30.37
N ALA A 12 -7.55 42.39 31.16
CA ALA A 12 -7.68 40.95 31.30
C ALA A 12 -8.18 40.36 29.98
N GLY A 13 -7.25 39.78 29.20
CA GLY A 13 -7.60 38.99 28.03
C GLY A 13 -8.07 37.61 28.48
N LEU A 14 -9.37 37.34 28.38
CA LEU A 14 -9.92 35.95 28.40
C LEU A 14 -9.37 35.20 27.18
N SER A 15 -8.42 34.32 27.40
CA SER A 15 -8.09 33.28 26.43
C SER A 15 -9.20 32.21 26.45
N ALA A 16 -10.13 32.31 25.53
CA ALA A 16 -11.05 31.23 25.24
C ALA A 16 -10.26 30.11 24.53
N ALA A 17 -9.88 29.10 25.29
CA ALA A 17 -9.40 27.86 24.73
C ALA A 17 -10.58 27.17 24.01
N CYS A 18 -10.61 27.29 22.68
CA CYS A 18 -11.47 26.46 21.84
C CYS A 18 -10.94 25.01 21.92
N PHE A 19 -11.51 24.21 22.82
CA PHE A 19 -11.42 22.76 22.73
C PHE A 19 -12.25 22.34 21.51
N LEU A 20 -11.59 22.13 20.37
CA LEU A 20 -12.14 21.32 19.29
C LEU A 20 -12.27 19.91 19.86
N SER A 21 -13.47 19.54 20.29
CA SER A 21 -13.83 18.16 20.53
C SER A 21 -13.76 17.45 19.19
N LEU A 22 -12.68 16.71 18.93
CA LEU A 22 -12.67 15.65 17.95
C LEU A 22 -13.79 14.69 18.37
N GLY A 23 -14.93 14.80 17.70
CA GLY A 23 -16.03 13.86 17.84
C GLY A 23 -15.50 12.50 17.42
N GLY A 24 -15.17 11.66 18.40
CA GLY A 24 -14.87 10.26 18.13
C GLY A 24 -16.07 9.69 17.38
N VAL A 25 -15.83 9.20 16.17
CA VAL A 25 -16.79 8.38 15.43
C VAL A 25 -17.10 7.21 16.37
N ALA A 26 -18.33 7.15 16.90
CA ALA A 26 -18.77 6.03 17.71
C ALA A 26 -18.68 4.79 16.82
N LEU A 27 -17.75 3.90 17.13
CA LEU A 27 -17.70 2.57 16.52
C LEU A 27 -19.07 1.94 16.76
N ALA A 28 -19.69 1.43 15.69
CA ALA A 28 -20.88 0.60 15.80
C ALA A 28 -20.59 -0.50 16.83
N SER A 29 -21.60 -0.91 17.63
CA SER A 29 -21.40 -1.98 18.62
C SER A 29 -20.87 -3.21 17.89
N GLU A 30 -19.61 -3.57 18.15
CA GLU A 30 -18.96 -4.72 17.52
C GLU A 30 -19.82 -5.96 17.78
N THR A 31 -20.33 -6.59 16.71
CA THR A 31 -21.01 -7.87 16.90
C THR A 31 -19.93 -8.90 17.22
N PRO A 32 -19.98 -9.60 18.34
CA PRO A 32 -18.91 -10.53 18.69
C PRO A 32 -18.70 -11.60 17.60
N VAL A 33 -17.47 -11.73 17.15
CA VAL A 33 -17.08 -12.72 16.12
C VAL A 33 -17.66 -14.12 16.39
N PRO A 34 -17.63 -14.66 17.63
CA PRO A 34 -18.21 -15.97 17.90
C PRO A 34 -19.72 -16.04 17.62
N ALA A 35 -20.47 -14.97 17.84
CA ALA A 35 -21.91 -14.94 17.56
C ALA A 35 -22.20 -14.98 16.06
N ILE A 36 -21.43 -14.24 15.25
CA ILE A 36 -21.54 -14.28 13.79
C ILE A 36 -21.15 -15.68 13.28
N ALA A 37 -20.00 -16.21 13.75
CA ALA A 37 -19.48 -17.51 13.33
C ALA A 37 -20.47 -18.67 13.60
N ALA A 38 -21.27 -18.56 14.67
CA ALA A 38 -22.29 -19.53 15.05
C ALA A 38 -23.65 -19.31 14.35
N SER A 39 -23.82 -18.21 13.61
CA SER A 39 -25.12 -17.88 13.01
C SER A 39 -25.45 -18.74 11.79
N ALA A 40 -26.75 -19.00 11.58
CA ALA A 40 -27.21 -19.73 10.38
C ALA A 40 -26.89 -18.97 9.09
N ALA A 41 -26.95 -17.64 9.10
CA ALA A 41 -26.65 -16.81 7.95
C ALA A 41 -25.15 -16.92 7.54
N PHE A 42 -24.23 -16.93 8.51
CA PHE A 42 -22.83 -17.14 8.18
C PHE A 42 -22.53 -18.57 7.69
N ALA A 43 -23.20 -19.56 8.27
CA ALA A 43 -23.10 -20.95 7.78
C ALA A 43 -23.57 -21.07 6.32
N GLU A 44 -24.68 -20.40 5.96
CA GLU A 44 -25.18 -20.33 4.57
C GLU A 44 -24.20 -19.60 3.65
N ALA A 45 -23.63 -18.47 4.08
CA ALA A 45 -22.61 -17.76 3.31
C ALA A 45 -21.37 -18.65 3.02
N LYS A 46 -20.89 -19.39 4.02
CA LYS A 46 -19.79 -20.37 3.82
C LYS A 46 -20.18 -21.49 2.88
N ALA A 47 -21.40 -22.02 3.00
CA ALA A 47 -21.91 -23.05 2.09
C ALA A 47 -21.96 -22.51 0.65
N HIS A 48 -22.33 -21.24 0.46
CA HIS A 48 -22.32 -20.59 -0.84
C HIS A 48 -20.90 -20.43 -1.39
N LEU A 49 -19.93 -19.99 -0.58
CA LEU A 49 -18.52 -19.93 -0.99
C LEU A 49 -18.02 -21.30 -1.52
N ALA A 50 -18.39 -22.38 -0.84
CA ALA A 50 -18.03 -23.72 -1.27
C ALA A 50 -18.72 -24.12 -2.58
N LYS A 51 -20.02 -23.83 -2.72
CA LYS A 51 -20.80 -24.14 -3.91
C LYS A 51 -20.36 -23.35 -5.14
N ASP A 52 -19.96 -22.09 -4.95
CA ASP A 52 -19.60 -21.14 -6.00
C ASP A 52 -18.08 -21.07 -6.26
N PHE A 53 -17.32 -22.00 -5.68
CA PHE A 53 -15.86 -21.94 -5.71
C PHE A 53 -15.28 -22.05 -7.12
N ASP A 54 -15.85 -22.91 -7.98
CA ASP A 54 -15.42 -23.04 -9.37
C ASP A 54 -15.58 -21.72 -10.15
N ARG A 55 -16.63 -20.94 -9.85
CA ARG A 55 -16.80 -19.61 -10.41
C ARG A 55 -15.72 -18.65 -9.90
N THR A 56 -15.39 -18.70 -8.61
CA THR A 56 -14.30 -17.90 -8.06
C THR A 56 -12.97 -18.22 -8.76
N VAL A 57 -12.69 -19.48 -9.02
CA VAL A 57 -11.51 -19.92 -9.80
C VAL A 57 -11.56 -19.37 -11.24
N ALA A 58 -12.73 -19.39 -11.88
CA ALA A 58 -12.89 -18.80 -13.22
C ALA A 58 -12.68 -17.29 -13.24
N ASP A 59 -13.17 -16.58 -12.21
CA ASP A 59 -12.94 -15.13 -12.05
C ASP A 59 -11.44 -14.84 -11.86
N ILE A 60 -10.70 -15.64 -11.06
CA ILE A 60 -9.24 -15.54 -10.92
C ILE A 60 -8.56 -15.63 -12.28
N ILE A 61 -8.86 -16.70 -13.03
CA ILE A 61 -8.26 -16.94 -14.35
C ILE A 61 -8.55 -15.76 -15.30
N THR A 62 -9.80 -15.33 -15.37
CA THR A 62 -10.23 -14.24 -16.24
C THR A 62 -9.47 -12.94 -15.94
N LEU A 63 -9.31 -12.58 -14.67
CA LEU A 63 -8.62 -11.37 -14.27
C LEU A 63 -7.09 -11.50 -14.45
N THR A 64 -6.53 -12.68 -14.18
CA THR A 64 -5.09 -12.91 -14.33
C THR A 64 -4.64 -12.78 -15.79
N GLU A 65 -5.42 -13.32 -16.73
CA GLU A 65 -5.08 -13.32 -18.16
C GLU A 65 -5.24 -11.94 -18.85
N ILE A 66 -5.56 -10.89 -18.08
CA ILE A 66 -5.52 -9.49 -18.55
C ILE A 66 -4.25 -8.83 -18.01
N PRO A 67 -3.21 -8.55 -18.82
CA PRO A 67 -2.01 -7.85 -18.36
C PRO A 67 -2.34 -6.49 -17.76
N ALA A 68 -1.75 -6.16 -16.62
CA ALA A 68 -2.02 -4.90 -15.92
C ALA A 68 -0.77 -4.40 -15.15
N PRO A 69 0.33 -4.00 -15.84
CA PRO A 69 1.42 -3.33 -15.15
C PRO A 69 0.97 -1.95 -14.65
N PRO A 70 1.70 -1.32 -13.68
CA PRO A 70 1.39 0.03 -13.23
C PRO A 70 1.26 1.01 -14.41
N PHE A 71 0.24 1.87 -14.35
CA PHE A 71 -0.18 2.83 -15.40
C PHE A 71 -0.84 2.20 -16.66
N GLN A 72 -1.06 0.88 -16.70
CA GLN A 72 -1.72 0.18 -17.80
C GLN A 72 -2.84 -0.77 -17.32
N GLU A 73 -3.46 -0.47 -16.19
CA GLU A 73 -4.48 -1.29 -15.52
C GLU A 73 -5.87 -1.21 -16.17
N ALA A 74 -6.07 -0.30 -17.13
CA ALA A 74 -7.39 0.09 -17.63
C ALA A 74 -8.27 -1.08 -18.12
N GLU A 75 -7.70 -2.07 -18.81
CA GLU A 75 -8.48 -3.20 -19.32
C GLU A 75 -8.92 -4.16 -18.20
N ARG A 76 -8.04 -4.42 -17.22
CA ARG A 76 -8.41 -5.20 -16.02
C ARG A 76 -9.42 -4.44 -15.17
N ALA A 77 -9.22 -3.15 -14.96
CA ALA A 77 -10.16 -2.28 -14.27
C ALA A 77 -11.55 -2.30 -14.90
N LYS A 78 -11.63 -2.20 -16.22
CA LYS A 78 -12.90 -2.30 -16.97
C LYS A 78 -13.57 -3.67 -16.80
N ALA A 79 -12.80 -4.76 -16.84
CA ALA A 79 -13.34 -6.10 -16.62
C ALA A 79 -13.87 -6.25 -15.19
N TYR A 80 -13.11 -5.78 -14.19
CA TYR A 80 -13.51 -5.83 -12.80
C TYR A 80 -14.73 -4.96 -12.49
N LEU A 81 -14.83 -3.75 -13.08
CA LEU A 81 -16.03 -2.90 -12.98
C LEU A 81 -17.28 -3.64 -13.47
N ALA A 82 -17.20 -4.26 -14.64
CA ALA A 82 -18.32 -5.03 -15.19
C ALA A 82 -18.73 -6.20 -14.27
N MET A 83 -17.76 -6.83 -13.61
CA MET A 83 -18.06 -7.88 -12.62
C MET A 83 -18.75 -7.31 -11.38
N LEU A 84 -18.34 -6.14 -10.87
CA LEU A 84 -19.02 -5.47 -9.74
C LEU A 84 -20.46 -5.07 -10.11
N GLU A 85 -20.68 -4.52 -11.30
CA GLU A 85 -22.01 -4.16 -11.82
C GLU A 85 -22.93 -5.38 -11.90
N ALA A 86 -22.42 -6.54 -12.36
CA ALA A 86 -23.18 -7.78 -12.46
C ALA A 86 -23.65 -8.33 -11.10
N HIS A 87 -23.08 -7.86 -9.99
CA HIS A 87 -23.44 -8.26 -8.63
C HIS A 87 -24.38 -7.28 -7.93
N GLY A 88 -24.98 -6.34 -8.66
CA GLY A 88 -26.01 -5.46 -8.13
C GLY A 88 -25.52 -4.43 -7.12
N LEU A 89 -24.24 -4.16 -7.06
CA LEU A 89 -23.71 -3.06 -6.27
C LEU A 89 -24.20 -1.72 -6.80
N THR A 90 -24.38 -0.76 -5.91
CA THR A 90 -24.79 0.58 -6.26
C THR A 90 -23.58 1.50 -6.41
N GLN A 91 -23.74 2.60 -7.15
CA GLN A 91 -22.66 3.59 -7.33
C GLN A 91 -21.36 2.97 -7.85
N THR A 92 -21.49 1.98 -8.73
CA THR A 92 -20.34 1.42 -9.45
C THR A 92 -19.75 2.49 -10.34
N THR A 93 -18.43 2.70 -10.24
CA THR A 93 -17.73 3.75 -10.98
C THR A 93 -16.23 3.50 -11.04
N THR A 94 -15.59 4.15 -12.00
CA THR A 94 -14.14 4.34 -12.03
C THR A 94 -13.83 5.79 -11.67
N ASP A 95 -12.89 6.02 -10.75
CA ASP A 95 -12.45 7.37 -10.40
C ASP A 95 -11.42 7.92 -11.41
N ALA A 96 -10.95 9.16 -11.17
CA ALA A 96 -10.04 9.85 -12.09
C ALA A 96 -8.65 9.20 -12.16
N GLU A 97 -8.25 8.44 -11.13
CA GLU A 97 -6.96 7.73 -11.10
C GLU A 97 -7.04 6.35 -11.77
N GLY A 98 -8.25 5.79 -11.88
CA GLY A 98 -8.51 4.49 -12.47
C GLY A 98 -8.93 3.41 -11.45
N ASN A 99 -9.10 3.76 -10.18
CA ASN A 99 -9.67 2.82 -9.21
C ASN A 99 -11.10 2.48 -9.58
N VAL A 100 -11.47 1.25 -9.35
CA VAL A 100 -12.83 0.74 -9.60
C VAL A 100 -13.52 0.48 -8.28
N MET A 101 -14.75 0.94 -8.12
CA MET A 101 -15.48 0.78 -6.87
C MET A 101 -16.95 0.46 -7.05
N GLY A 102 -17.54 -0.20 -6.05
CA GLY A 102 -18.97 -0.47 -5.96
C GLY A 102 -19.43 -0.51 -4.52
N LEU A 103 -20.55 0.15 -4.22
CA LEU A 103 -21.09 0.29 -2.87
C LEU A 103 -22.17 -0.75 -2.59
N ARG A 104 -21.99 -1.56 -1.55
CA ARG A 104 -23.01 -2.37 -0.93
C ARG A 104 -23.61 -1.61 0.25
N ARG A 105 -24.87 -1.27 0.15
CA ARG A 105 -25.58 -0.55 1.22
C ARG A 105 -25.81 -1.42 2.45
N GLY A 106 -25.46 -0.86 3.61
CA GLY A 106 -25.89 -1.34 4.91
C GLY A 106 -27.26 -0.81 5.30
N ALA A 107 -27.75 -1.23 6.47
CA ALA A 107 -29.02 -0.78 7.04
C ALA A 107 -28.93 0.55 7.81
N GLY A 108 -27.72 1.04 8.04
CA GLY A 108 -27.47 2.32 8.71
C GLY A 108 -27.89 3.53 7.88
N PRO A 109 -27.76 4.75 8.43
CA PRO A 109 -28.15 5.97 7.75
C PRO A 109 -27.35 6.19 6.47
N ALA A 110 -28.01 6.75 5.46
CA ALA A 110 -27.32 7.14 4.22
C ALA A 110 -26.22 8.17 4.53
N GLY A 111 -25.02 7.96 3.97
CA GLY A 111 -23.86 8.82 4.26
C GLY A 111 -23.18 8.53 5.61
N GLY A 112 -23.61 7.50 6.35
CA GLY A 112 -22.95 7.04 7.57
C GLY A 112 -21.57 6.43 7.32
N PRO A 113 -20.91 5.90 8.36
CA PRO A 113 -19.60 5.28 8.24
C PRO A 113 -19.64 4.07 7.28
N LEU A 114 -18.52 3.76 6.66
CA LEU A 114 -18.37 2.62 5.78
C LEU A 114 -17.05 1.89 6.03
N VAL A 115 -17.07 0.59 5.73
CA VAL A 115 -15.89 -0.27 5.69
C VAL A 115 -15.44 -0.37 4.23
N VAL A 116 -14.15 -0.09 3.96
CA VAL A 116 -13.55 -0.34 2.65
C VAL A 116 -12.93 -1.72 2.62
N VAL A 117 -13.16 -2.45 1.54
CA VAL A 117 -12.58 -3.78 1.28
C VAL A 117 -11.92 -3.73 -0.09
N SER A 118 -10.60 -3.72 -0.12
CA SER A 118 -9.81 -3.49 -1.33
C SER A 118 -8.93 -4.67 -1.72
N ALA A 119 -8.58 -4.72 -3.00
CA ALA A 119 -7.51 -5.53 -3.60
C ALA A 119 -6.94 -4.74 -4.78
N HIS A 120 -5.67 -4.93 -5.12
CA HIS A 120 -5.08 -4.14 -6.19
C HIS A 120 -5.23 -4.79 -7.58
N LEU A 121 -5.30 -3.92 -8.60
CA LEU A 121 -5.54 -4.32 -9.99
C LEU A 121 -4.24 -4.59 -10.75
N ASP A 122 -3.15 -3.94 -10.35
CA ASP A 122 -1.87 -4.02 -11.05
C ASP A 122 -1.03 -5.23 -10.64
N THR A 123 0.05 -5.45 -11.36
CA THR A 123 1.09 -6.44 -11.06
C THR A 123 2.46 -5.87 -11.42
N VAL A 124 3.54 -6.43 -10.86
CA VAL A 124 4.92 -5.99 -11.18
C VAL A 124 5.37 -6.33 -12.61
N PHE A 125 4.61 -7.13 -13.34
CA PHE A 125 5.05 -7.70 -14.61
C PHE A 125 4.80 -6.76 -15.80
N PRO A 126 5.77 -6.60 -16.74
CA PRO A 126 5.57 -5.84 -17.97
C PRO A 126 4.39 -6.35 -18.81
N ALA A 127 3.82 -5.49 -19.65
CA ALA A 127 2.63 -5.80 -20.45
C ALA A 127 2.82 -6.93 -21.48
N ASP A 128 4.05 -7.22 -21.90
CA ASP A 128 4.41 -8.29 -22.82
C ASP A 128 4.69 -9.63 -22.12
N THR A 129 4.52 -9.71 -20.81
CA THR A 129 4.65 -10.94 -20.04
C THR A 129 3.50 -11.90 -20.38
N ASP A 130 3.81 -13.19 -20.62
CA ASP A 130 2.81 -14.22 -20.78
C ASP A 130 2.14 -14.50 -19.43
N VAL A 131 0.88 -14.06 -19.29
CA VAL A 131 0.03 -14.25 -18.11
C VAL A 131 -0.99 -15.37 -18.28
N THR A 132 -0.83 -16.22 -19.30
CA THR A 132 -1.69 -17.38 -19.53
C THR A 132 -1.63 -18.34 -18.33
N VAL A 133 -2.78 -18.64 -17.74
CA VAL A 133 -2.88 -19.51 -16.56
C VAL A 133 -2.66 -20.97 -16.94
N ARG A 134 -1.70 -21.59 -16.32
CA ARG A 134 -1.43 -23.04 -16.44
C ARG A 134 -1.93 -23.76 -15.19
N ARG A 135 -2.53 -24.93 -15.39
CA ARG A 135 -3.08 -25.73 -14.29
C ARG A 135 -2.38 -27.06 -14.16
N GLU A 136 -1.90 -27.38 -12.96
CA GLU A 136 -1.35 -28.68 -12.60
C GLU A 136 -2.04 -29.19 -11.32
N GLY A 137 -3.00 -30.10 -11.47
CA GLY A 137 -3.82 -30.56 -10.36
C GLY A 137 -4.63 -29.44 -9.72
N THR A 138 -4.38 -29.16 -8.45
CA THR A 138 -4.98 -28.04 -7.72
C THR A 138 -4.17 -26.73 -7.84
N ARG A 139 -2.99 -26.75 -8.45
CA ARG A 139 -2.19 -25.53 -8.65
C ARG A 139 -2.55 -24.81 -9.93
N LEU A 140 -2.72 -23.52 -9.82
CA LEU A 140 -2.75 -22.57 -10.93
C LEU A 140 -1.47 -21.75 -10.90
N MET A 141 -0.84 -21.57 -12.07
CA MET A 141 0.43 -20.88 -12.20
C MET A 141 0.34 -19.82 -13.29
N ALA A 142 0.58 -18.60 -12.93
CA ALA A 142 0.76 -17.45 -13.84
C ALA A 142 1.32 -16.25 -13.06
N PRO A 143 2.04 -15.34 -13.72
CA PRO A 143 2.46 -14.07 -13.10
C PRO A 143 1.27 -13.24 -12.61
N GLY A 144 1.28 -12.81 -11.34
CA GLY A 144 0.22 -11.99 -10.73
C GLY A 144 -1.05 -12.74 -10.33
N ILE A 145 -1.02 -14.08 -10.33
CA ILE A 145 -2.21 -14.88 -9.99
C ILE A 145 -2.55 -14.85 -8.49
N GLY A 146 -1.54 -14.75 -7.62
CA GLY A 146 -1.68 -14.67 -6.17
C GLY A 146 -1.62 -13.24 -5.69
N ASP A 147 -0.85 -12.43 -6.40
CA ASP A 147 -0.58 -11.03 -6.14
C ASP A 147 -0.99 -10.17 -7.38
N ASP A 148 -2.28 -9.70 -7.51
CA ASP A 148 -3.32 -9.82 -6.48
C ASP A 148 -4.69 -10.22 -7.10
N THR A 149 -4.70 -10.87 -8.29
CA THR A 149 -5.97 -11.20 -8.97
C THR A 149 -6.83 -12.19 -8.19
N ARG A 150 -6.18 -13.05 -7.38
CA ARG A 150 -6.90 -13.92 -6.45
C ARG A 150 -7.77 -13.12 -5.48
N SER A 151 -7.23 -12.06 -4.88
CA SER A 151 -7.97 -11.25 -3.92
C SER A 151 -9.14 -10.52 -4.59
N LEU A 152 -8.94 -9.95 -5.79
CA LEU A 152 -10.03 -9.35 -6.56
C LEU A 152 -11.22 -10.32 -6.73
N ALA A 153 -10.94 -11.56 -7.14
CA ALA A 153 -11.97 -12.60 -7.31
C ALA A 153 -12.61 -13.02 -5.97
N THR A 154 -11.82 -13.05 -4.89
CA THR A 154 -12.33 -13.33 -3.54
C THR A 154 -13.32 -12.26 -3.07
N LEU A 155 -13.08 -10.98 -3.37
CA LEU A 155 -14.02 -9.91 -3.05
C LEU A 155 -15.36 -10.10 -3.77
N LEU A 156 -15.34 -10.53 -5.04
CA LEU A 156 -16.58 -10.88 -5.77
C LEU A 156 -17.31 -12.07 -5.13
N ALA A 157 -16.57 -13.08 -4.68
CA ALA A 157 -17.15 -14.21 -3.98
C ALA A 157 -17.80 -13.82 -2.64
N PHE A 158 -17.23 -12.85 -1.91
CA PHE A 158 -17.83 -12.30 -0.69
C PHE A 158 -19.17 -11.63 -0.97
N ILE A 159 -19.26 -10.83 -2.03
CA ILE A 159 -20.53 -10.18 -2.42
C ILE A 159 -21.58 -11.26 -2.68
N ARG A 160 -21.27 -12.29 -3.48
CA ARG A 160 -22.18 -13.39 -3.81
C ARG A 160 -22.62 -14.17 -2.56
N ALA A 161 -21.68 -14.45 -1.65
CA ALA A 161 -21.97 -15.17 -0.42
C ALA A 161 -22.88 -14.40 0.52
N MET A 162 -22.65 -13.09 0.65
CA MET A 162 -23.50 -12.19 1.46
C MET A 162 -24.91 -12.10 0.88
N ASP A 163 -25.05 -12.02 -0.44
CA ASP A 163 -26.35 -11.97 -1.12
C ASP A 163 -27.12 -13.28 -0.96
N ALA A 164 -26.48 -14.42 -1.17
CA ALA A 164 -27.09 -15.73 -1.04
C ALA A 164 -27.59 -16.01 0.39
N ALA A 165 -26.86 -15.54 1.40
CA ALA A 165 -27.22 -15.69 2.81
C ALA A 165 -28.17 -14.59 3.33
N GLY A 166 -28.53 -13.61 2.50
CA GLY A 166 -29.34 -12.46 2.93
C GLY A 166 -28.70 -11.62 4.03
N LEU A 167 -27.35 -11.61 4.10
CA LEU A 167 -26.61 -10.86 5.11
C LEU A 167 -26.75 -9.35 4.89
N VAL A 168 -27.18 -8.63 5.93
CA VAL A 168 -27.28 -7.17 5.95
C VAL A 168 -26.35 -6.65 7.02
N THR A 169 -25.49 -5.70 6.64
CA THR A 169 -24.56 -5.05 7.57
C THR A 169 -25.16 -3.74 8.12
N GLU A 170 -24.66 -3.29 9.27
CA GLU A 170 -25.04 -1.96 9.81
C GLU A 170 -24.38 -0.86 8.98
N GLN A 171 -23.07 -0.96 8.72
CA GLN A 171 -22.33 -0.02 7.89
C GLN A 171 -22.41 -0.39 6.42
N ASP A 172 -22.25 0.60 5.56
CA ASP A 172 -21.99 0.37 4.14
C ASP A 172 -20.66 -0.38 3.97
N ILE A 173 -20.53 -1.19 2.91
CA ILE A 173 -19.26 -1.78 2.50
C ILE A 173 -18.93 -1.26 1.09
N LEU A 174 -17.75 -0.68 0.93
CA LEU A 174 -17.22 -0.27 -0.38
C LEU A 174 -16.22 -1.32 -0.86
N PHE A 175 -16.53 -2.00 -1.95
CA PHE A 175 -15.59 -2.87 -2.65
C PHE A 175 -14.76 -2.03 -3.62
N LEU A 176 -13.43 -2.12 -3.52
CA LEU A 176 -12.49 -1.22 -4.20
C LEU A 176 -11.39 -2.04 -4.89
N GLY A 177 -11.26 -1.89 -6.20
CA GLY A 177 -10.08 -2.32 -6.96
C GLY A 177 -9.14 -1.12 -7.11
N THR A 178 -7.96 -1.16 -6.50
CA THR A 178 -6.99 -0.07 -6.53
C THR A 178 -6.01 -0.22 -7.68
N VAL A 179 -5.49 0.89 -8.19
CA VAL A 179 -4.44 0.92 -9.21
C VAL A 179 -3.12 1.38 -8.63
N GLY A 180 -2.01 0.87 -9.18
CA GLY A 180 -0.67 1.34 -8.85
C GLY A 180 -0.25 1.04 -7.41
N GLU A 181 -0.60 -0.13 -6.88
CA GLU A 181 -0.02 -0.62 -5.64
C GLU A 181 1.46 -0.91 -5.86
N GLU A 182 1.82 -1.49 -6.98
CA GLU A 182 3.12 -2.06 -7.26
C GLU A 182 4.17 -1.03 -7.73
N GLY A 183 5.39 -1.23 -7.28
CA GLY A 183 6.60 -0.63 -7.84
C GLY A 183 6.54 0.88 -8.03
N GLN A 184 6.53 1.32 -9.28
CA GLN A 184 6.48 2.73 -9.68
C GLN A 184 5.07 3.34 -9.56
N GLY A 185 4.05 2.53 -9.35
CA GLY A 185 2.69 3.00 -9.07
C GLY A 185 2.59 3.76 -7.76
N ASP A 186 3.46 3.46 -6.79
CA ASP A 186 3.68 4.20 -5.55
C ASP A 186 2.40 4.46 -4.74
N LEU A 187 1.49 3.48 -4.71
CA LEU A 187 0.19 3.53 -4.02
C LEU A 187 -0.74 4.64 -4.57
N ARG A 188 -0.60 5.03 -5.84
CA ARG A 188 -1.31 6.19 -6.41
C ARG A 188 -2.83 6.05 -6.30
N GLY A 189 -3.37 4.86 -6.47
CA GLY A 189 -4.80 4.59 -6.40
C GLY A 189 -5.38 4.82 -5.02
N VAL A 190 -4.84 4.16 -4.00
CA VAL A 190 -5.29 4.35 -2.62
C VAL A 190 -4.99 5.76 -2.11
N ARG A 191 -3.88 6.37 -2.55
CA ARG A 191 -3.57 7.77 -2.25
C ARG A 191 -4.66 8.70 -2.82
N HIS A 192 -5.02 8.54 -4.09
CA HIS A 192 -6.11 9.32 -4.71
C HIS A 192 -7.43 9.11 -3.97
N PHE A 193 -7.76 7.88 -3.61
CA PHE A 193 -8.97 7.58 -2.85
C PHE A 193 -9.06 8.36 -1.54
N PHE A 194 -7.97 8.47 -0.77
CA PHE A 194 -7.95 9.19 0.50
C PHE A 194 -7.73 10.70 0.39
N THR A 195 -7.27 11.23 -0.75
CA THR A 195 -7.12 12.68 -0.97
C THR A 195 -8.30 13.31 -1.69
N GLU A 196 -8.81 12.65 -2.75
CA GLU A 196 -9.81 13.20 -3.68
C GLU A 196 -11.11 12.37 -3.71
N GLY A 197 -11.08 11.11 -3.22
CA GLY A 197 -12.21 10.18 -3.30
C GLY A 197 -13.45 10.67 -2.52
N PRO A 198 -14.67 10.40 -3.04
CA PRO A 198 -15.92 10.90 -2.44
C PRO A 198 -16.27 10.22 -1.11
N TYR A 199 -15.63 9.13 -0.76
CA TYR A 199 -15.91 8.35 0.45
C TYR A 199 -14.87 8.52 1.57
N ARG A 200 -13.74 9.22 1.32
CA ARG A 200 -12.58 9.32 2.21
C ARG A 200 -12.92 9.67 3.66
N ASP A 201 -13.86 10.61 3.86
CA ASP A 201 -14.25 11.12 5.19
C ASP A 201 -15.22 10.19 5.94
N ARG A 202 -15.64 9.08 5.32
CA ARG A 202 -16.58 8.11 5.86
C ARG A 202 -15.92 6.79 6.29
N VAL A 203 -14.66 6.58 5.95
CA VAL A 203 -13.95 5.30 6.17
C VAL A 203 -13.76 5.08 7.66
N SER A 204 -14.43 4.07 8.21
CA SER A 204 -14.29 3.63 9.60
C SER A 204 -13.24 2.54 9.78
N ALA A 205 -13.04 1.73 8.74
CA ALA A 205 -12.00 0.69 8.67
C ALA A 205 -11.65 0.39 7.20
N PHE A 206 -10.40 0.02 6.96
CA PHE A 206 -9.89 -0.33 5.65
C PHE A 206 -9.24 -1.72 5.69
N PHE A 207 -9.73 -2.61 4.84
CA PHE A 207 -9.15 -3.93 4.60
C PHE A 207 -8.49 -3.93 3.23
N SER A 208 -7.19 -4.19 3.16
CA SER A 208 -6.51 -4.59 1.94
C SER A 208 -6.38 -6.10 1.94
N PHE A 209 -6.93 -6.75 0.93
CA PHE A 209 -6.68 -8.17 0.68
C PHE A 209 -5.54 -8.25 -0.30
N ASP A 210 -4.44 -8.90 0.11
CA ASP A 210 -3.19 -8.95 -0.64
C ASP A 210 -2.46 -10.26 -0.30
N GLY A 211 -2.33 -11.12 -1.32
CA GLY A 211 -1.80 -12.47 -1.20
C GLY A 211 -2.81 -13.48 -0.67
N SER A 212 -2.36 -14.71 -0.39
CA SER A 212 -3.24 -15.85 -0.09
C SER A 212 -3.33 -16.23 1.38
N ASP A 213 -2.29 -16.02 2.20
CA ASP A 213 -2.19 -16.54 3.57
C ASP A 213 -3.23 -15.91 4.52
N PRO A 214 -4.29 -16.66 4.95
CA PRO A 214 -5.34 -16.12 5.81
C PRO A 214 -4.91 -15.87 7.26
N THR A 215 -3.69 -16.24 7.64
CA THR A 215 -3.19 -16.09 9.02
C THR A 215 -2.39 -14.80 9.18
N ARG A 216 -1.90 -14.22 8.09
CA ARG A 216 -1.09 -13.00 8.08
C ARG A 216 -1.98 -11.77 8.27
N VAL A 217 -1.62 -10.93 9.22
CA VAL A 217 -2.25 -9.63 9.45
C VAL A 217 -1.17 -8.56 9.49
N VAL A 218 -1.15 -7.68 8.51
CA VAL A 218 -0.23 -6.54 8.48
C VAL A 218 -0.88 -5.40 9.26
N THR A 219 -0.28 -5.07 10.39
CA THR A 219 -0.69 -3.98 11.27
C THR A 219 0.30 -2.81 11.28
N GLY A 220 1.47 -3.00 10.65
CA GLY A 220 2.51 -1.98 10.49
C GLY A 220 2.80 -1.70 9.02
N ALA A 221 2.77 -0.44 8.64
CA ALA A 221 3.11 0.03 7.31
C ALA A 221 4.59 0.38 7.23
N VAL A 222 5.35 -0.35 6.42
CA VAL A 222 6.74 -0.02 6.13
C VAL A 222 6.78 1.10 5.10
N GLY A 223 7.18 2.30 5.53
CA GLY A 223 7.37 3.43 4.63
C GLY A 223 8.64 3.29 3.79
N SER A 224 8.65 3.94 2.63
CA SER A 224 9.84 4.00 1.77
C SER A 224 10.03 5.37 1.14
N LYS A 225 11.30 5.78 0.99
CA LYS A 225 11.72 6.92 0.21
C LYS A 225 12.67 6.44 -0.86
N ARG A 226 12.38 6.73 -2.10
CA ARG A 226 13.15 6.28 -3.26
C ARG A 226 13.59 7.47 -4.08
N TYR A 227 14.87 7.53 -4.39
CA TYR A 227 15.47 8.60 -5.16
C TYR A 227 16.25 8.06 -6.35
N ARG A 228 16.07 8.69 -7.54
CA ARG A 228 17.07 8.65 -8.61
C ARG A 228 17.86 9.94 -8.53
N THR A 229 19.13 9.86 -8.16
CA THR A 229 19.98 11.02 -7.95
C THR A 229 20.97 11.18 -9.08
N PHE A 230 20.88 12.29 -9.80
CA PHE A 230 21.78 12.64 -10.89
C PHE A 230 22.95 13.49 -10.37
N PHE A 231 24.15 13.13 -10.78
CA PHE A 231 25.36 13.92 -10.59
C PHE A 231 25.80 14.41 -11.98
N ARG A 232 25.88 15.74 -12.16
CA ARG A 232 26.19 16.37 -13.44
C ARG A 232 27.41 17.25 -13.34
N GLY A 233 28.20 17.32 -14.41
CA GLY A 233 29.40 18.14 -14.50
C GLY A 233 29.76 18.46 -15.94
N PRO A 234 30.89 19.13 -16.18
CA PRO A 234 31.27 19.61 -17.51
C PRO A 234 31.60 18.47 -18.50
N GLY A 235 31.97 17.28 -18.00
CA GLY A 235 32.51 16.21 -18.86
C GLY A 235 33.90 16.53 -19.43
N GLY A 236 34.41 15.62 -20.27
CA GLY A 236 35.68 15.87 -20.96
C GLY A 236 36.45 14.62 -21.36
N HIS A 237 37.54 14.82 -22.10
CA HIS A 237 38.41 13.70 -22.46
C HIS A 237 39.26 13.27 -21.26
N SER A 238 39.22 11.99 -20.88
CA SER A 238 39.84 11.49 -19.63
C SER A 238 41.36 11.82 -19.51
N TYR A 239 42.12 11.84 -20.61
CA TYR A 239 43.51 12.23 -20.62
C TYR A 239 43.70 13.75 -20.79
N GLY A 240 43.06 14.37 -21.80
CA GLY A 240 43.25 15.80 -22.11
C GLY A 240 42.65 16.75 -21.10
N ALA A 241 41.59 16.34 -20.40
CA ALA A 241 40.94 17.09 -19.35
C ALA A 241 41.21 16.50 -17.94
N PHE A 242 42.30 15.77 -17.79
CA PHE A 242 42.72 15.20 -16.52
C PHE A 242 42.85 16.29 -15.44
N GLY A 243 42.24 16.07 -14.29
CA GLY A 243 42.20 17.04 -13.17
C GLY A 243 40.91 17.88 -13.10
N LEU A 244 40.02 17.81 -14.09
CA LEU A 244 38.68 18.35 -13.94
C LEU A 244 37.86 17.50 -12.95
N VAL A 245 36.82 18.12 -12.39
CA VAL A 245 35.82 17.46 -11.56
C VAL A 245 35.14 16.31 -12.30
N ASN A 246 34.84 15.24 -11.57
CA ASN A 246 34.24 14.03 -12.14
C ASN A 246 32.96 13.62 -11.39
N PRO A 247 31.77 13.72 -12.01
CA PRO A 247 30.51 13.30 -11.39
C PRO A 247 30.52 11.87 -10.83
N MET A 248 31.23 10.94 -11.51
CA MET A 248 31.34 9.56 -11.04
C MET A 248 32.08 9.46 -9.70
N ALA A 249 33.07 10.32 -9.45
CA ALA A 249 33.82 10.33 -8.19
C ALA A 249 32.94 10.83 -7.03
N ALA A 250 32.11 11.86 -7.28
CA ALA A 250 31.14 12.35 -6.30
C ALA A 250 30.07 11.29 -6.00
N MET A 251 29.50 10.65 -7.02
CA MET A 251 28.51 9.59 -6.88
C MET A 251 29.06 8.39 -6.10
N ALA A 252 30.28 7.94 -6.42
CA ALA A 252 30.93 6.82 -5.72
C ALA A 252 31.16 7.14 -4.24
N ARG A 253 31.60 8.38 -3.93
CA ARG A 253 31.75 8.85 -2.54
C ARG A 253 30.42 8.85 -1.80
N ALA A 254 29.36 9.40 -2.41
CA ALA A 254 28.02 9.44 -1.81
C ALA A 254 27.51 8.02 -1.50
N THR A 255 27.69 7.10 -2.44
CA THR A 255 27.29 5.71 -2.24
C THR A 255 28.10 5.05 -1.12
N ALA A 256 29.42 5.25 -1.06
CA ALA A 256 30.24 4.70 0.03
C ALA A 256 29.80 5.25 1.41
N GLN A 257 29.60 6.56 1.52
CA GLN A 257 29.16 7.19 2.78
C GLN A 257 27.75 6.73 3.22
N LEU A 258 26.83 6.41 2.30
CA LEU A 258 25.56 5.79 2.67
C LEU A 258 25.77 4.51 3.48
N TYR A 259 26.70 3.65 3.04
CA TYR A 259 26.99 2.37 3.71
C TYR A 259 27.81 2.51 5.01
N GLU A 260 28.22 3.73 5.37
CA GLU A 260 28.84 4.06 6.67
C GLU A 260 27.80 4.49 7.71
N ILE A 261 26.52 4.69 7.31
CA ILE A 261 25.46 5.06 8.26
C ILE A 261 25.14 3.89 9.16
N GLU A 262 25.35 4.08 10.46
CA GLU A 262 24.94 3.13 11.49
C GLU A 262 23.44 3.32 11.80
N LEU A 263 22.68 2.23 11.68
CA LEU A 263 21.25 2.20 11.99
C LEU A 263 21.00 1.50 13.32
N PRO A 264 20.03 1.99 14.13
CA PRO A 264 19.64 1.30 15.35
C PRO A 264 18.94 -0.04 15.00
N PRO A 265 18.99 -1.04 15.89
CA PRO A 265 18.33 -2.33 15.67
C PRO A 265 16.80 -2.23 15.63
N SER A 266 16.22 -1.18 16.21
CA SER A 266 14.78 -0.89 16.23
C SER A 266 14.55 0.63 16.27
N PRO A 267 13.55 1.16 15.52
CA PRO A 267 12.72 0.43 14.55
C PRO A 267 13.54 -0.10 13.38
N ARG A 268 13.09 -1.19 12.75
CA ARG A 268 13.78 -1.74 11.57
C ARG A 268 13.83 -0.67 10.48
N THR A 269 15.06 -0.31 10.11
CA THR A 269 15.34 0.71 9.09
C THR A 269 16.40 0.14 8.15
N THR A 270 16.25 0.37 6.85
CA THR A 270 17.15 -0.18 5.83
C THR A 270 17.41 0.83 4.73
N TYR A 271 18.51 0.66 4.01
CA TYR A 271 18.82 1.41 2.81
C TYR A 271 19.53 0.53 1.78
N SER A 272 19.47 0.93 0.52
CA SER A 272 20.18 0.29 -0.59
C SER A 272 20.47 1.29 -1.70
N ALA A 273 21.61 1.13 -2.36
CA ALA A 273 21.90 1.71 -3.67
C ALA A 273 21.82 0.57 -4.70
N SER A 274 20.85 0.62 -5.61
CA SER A 274 20.43 -0.57 -6.36
C SER A 274 20.67 -0.48 -7.86
N VAL A 275 20.45 0.71 -8.45
CA VAL A 275 20.59 0.92 -9.90
C VAL A 275 21.55 2.05 -10.14
N THR A 276 22.42 1.91 -11.14
CA THR A 276 23.35 2.96 -11.56
C THR A 276 23.47 3.02 -13.08
N GLY A 277 23.72 4.21 -13.61
CA GLY A 277 23.90 4.40 -15.04
C GLY A 277 24.55 5.74 -15.40
N GLY A 278 24.66 5.99 -16.69
CA GLY A 278 25.29 7.19 -17.24
C GLY A 278 26.70 6.96 -17.79
N GLY A 279 27.32 8.05 -18.24
CA GLY A 279 28.56 7.98 -18.99
C GLY A 279 28.37 7.51 -20.45
N VAL A 280 29.37 7.68 -21.29
CA VAL A 280 29.28 7.36 -22.74
C VAL A 280 30.45 6.57 -23.24
N SER A 281 31.63 6.69 -22.62
CA SER A 281 32.88 6.03 -23.10
C SER A 281 33.89 5.91 -21.97
N VAL A 282 34.69 4.85 -22.00
CA VAL A 282 35.76 4.58 -21.01
C VAL A 282 36.82 5.67 -20.96
N ASN A 283 37.05 6.40 -22.08
CA ASN A 283 38.03 7.48 -22.19
C ASN A 283 37.44 8.89 -22.03
N SER A 284 36.27 9.01 -21.38
CA SER A 284 35.66 10.29 -21.08
C SER A 284 35.35 10.44 -19.57
N ILE A 285 35.50 11.67 -19.07
CA ILE A 285 34.89 12.11 -17.82
C ILE A 285 33.39 12.24 -18.13
N PRO A 286 32.49 11.55 -17.42
CA PRO A 286 31.07 11.64 -17.72
C PRO A 286 30.52 13.02 -17.45
N ALA A 287 29.57 13.49 -18.29
CA ALA A 287 28.80 14.71 -18.02
C ALA A 287 27.66 14.44 -17.05
N GLU A 288 27.14 13.22 -17.05
CA GLU A 288 26.07 12.79 -16.16
C GLU A 288 26.22 11.32 -15.77
N VAL A 289 25.97 11.05 -14.49
CA VAL A 289 25.76 9.70 -13.95
C VAL A 289 24.63 9.76 -12.92
N TYR A 290 23.99 8.62 -12.64
CA TYR A 290 22.95 8.54 -11.62
C TYR A 290 23.03 7.23 -10.83
N THR A 291 22.45 7.27 -9.64
CA THR A 291 22.18 6.08 -8.80
C THR A 291 20.77 6.16 -8.23
N GLU A 292 20.09 5.01 -8.14
CA GLU A 292 18.82 4.89 -7.41
C GLU A 292 19.08 4.36 -6.01
N TYR A 293 18.42 5.00 -5.05
CA TYR A 293 18.50 4.71 -3.63
C TYR A 293 17.10 4.35 -3.11
N ASP A 294 17.02 3.28 -2.30
CA ASP A 294 15.82 2.86 -1.58
C ASP A 294 16.10 2.93 -0.07
N MET A 295 15.24 3.64 0.65
CA MET A 295 15.29 3.74 2.11
C MET A 295 13.95 3.29 2.67
N ARG A 296 13.94 2.46 3.71
CA ARG A 296 12.71 1.95 4.32
C ARG A 296 12.77 2.00 5.83
N SER A 297 11.62 2.25 6.47
CA SER A 297 11.46 2.15 7.92
C SER A 297 10.02 1.90 8.32
N GLU A 298 9.83 1.24 9.45
CA GLU A 298 8.55 1.14 10.16
C GLU A 298 8.20 2.42 10.94
N SER A 299 9.17 3.36 11.10
CA SER A 299 8.98 4.65 11.78
C SER A 299 9.12 5.81 10.80
N PRO A 300 8.10 6.70 10.74
CA PRO A 300 8.18 7.92 9.95
C PRO A 300 9.38 8.80 10.32
N GLU A 301 9.69 8.92 11.62
CA GLU A 301 10.78 9.76 12.11
C GLU A 301 12.15 9.16 11.78
N ALA A 302 12.30 7.84 11.85
CA ALA A 302 13.54 7.16 11.47
C ALA A 302 13.79 7.29 9.95
N LEU A 303 12.74 7.13 9.14
CA LEU A 303 12.81 7.31 7.70
C LEU A 303 13.19 8.74 7.32
N ALA A 304 12.57 9.74 7.94
CA ALA A 304 12.88 11.15 7.70
C ALA A 304 14.33 11.52 8.11
N ARG A 305 14.83 10.95 9.22
CA ARG A 305 16.23 11.15 9.62
C ARG A 305 17.21 10.55 8.61
N LEU A 306 16.94 9.33 8.14
CA LEU A 306 17.78 8.67 7.14
C LEU A 306 17.77 9.43 5.81
N GLU A 307 16.61 9.89 5.37
CA GLU A 307 16.45 10.74 4.18
C GLU A 307 17.30 12.03 4.30
N ALA A 308 17.20 12.73 5.42
CA ALA A 308 17.97 13.96 5.66
C ALA A 308 19.49 13.70 5.63
N GLN A 309 19.94 12.56 6.18
CA GLN A 309 21.35 12.15 6.12
C GLN A 309 21.80 11.88 4.70
N LEU A 310 21.00 11.13 3.91
CA LEU A 310 21.34 10.85 2.51
C LEU A 310 21.41 12.12 1.68
N LEU A 311 20.46 13.05 1.83
CA LEU A 311 20.47 14.31 1.11
C LEU A 311 21.68 15.19 1.47
N ALA A 312 22.12 15.17 2.75
CA ALA A 312 23.34 15.86 3.19
C ALA A 312 24.59 15.22 2.57
N ILE A 313 24.67 13.88 2.55
CA ILE A 313 25.78 13.13 1.92
C ILE A 313 25.94 13.50 0.44
N PHE A 314 24.85 13.70 -0.28
CA PHE A 314 24.92 14.11 -1.69
C PHE A 314 25.62 15.48 -1.83
N GLN A 315 25.21 16.46 -1.02
CA GLN A 315 25.80 17.80 -1.06
C GLN A 315 27.28 17.80 -0.63
N GLU A 316 27.60 17.08 0.44
CA GLU A 316 28.98 16.94 0.94
C GLU A 316 29.88 16.26 -0.08
N SER A 317 29.42 15.22 -0.76
CA SER A 317 30.19 14.49 -1.78
C SER A 317 30.48 15.34 -2.99
N VAL A 318 29.52 16.16 -3.44
CA VAL A 318 29.71 17.13 -4.52
C VAL A 318 30.66 18.25 -4.10
N ALA A 319 30.49 18.81 -2.91
CA ALA A 319 31.36 19.85 -2.37
C ALA A 319 32.82 19.35 -2.27
N ALA A 320 33.03 18.12 -1.80
CA ALA A 320 34.34 17.52 -1.67
C ALA A 320 35.05 17.34 -3.02
N GLU A 321 34.33 16.88 -4.06
CA GLU A 321 34.91 16.73 -5.40
C GLU A 321 35.18 18.10 -6.04
N ASN A 322 34.29 19.07 -5.90
CA ASN A 322 34.50 20.44 -6.39
C ASN A 322 35.66 21.15 -5.71
N ALA A 323 35.95 20.84 -4.45
CA ALA A 323 37.12 21.37 -3.73
C ALA A 323 38.43 20.68 -4.10
N ALA A 324 38.37 19.38 -4.43
CA ALA A 324 39.56 18.57 -4.69
C ALA A 324 40.07 18.72 -6.12
N ARG A 325 39.27 19.15 -7.08
CA ARG A 325 39.59 19.19 -8.51
C ARG A 325 39.15 20.52 -9.15
N SER A 326 39.61 20.69 -10.41
CA SER A 326 39.37 21.92 -11.16
C SER A 326 37.92 22.05 -11.61
N THR A 327 37.31 23.17 -11.27
CA THR A 327 35.98 23.60 -11.73
C THR A 327 36.02 24.62 -12.85
N ALA A 328 37.17 24.76 -13.54
CA ALA A 328 37.39 25.79 -14.58
C ALA A 328 36.37 25.72 -15.74
N GLN A 329 35.76 24.55 -15.99
CA GLN A 329 34.75 24.33 -17.03
C GLN A 329 33.33 24.19 -16.43
N GLY A 330 33.17 24.42 -15.13
CA GLY A 330 31.94 24.33 -14.35
C GLY A 330 32.09 23.33 -13.19
N PRO A 331 31.33 23.53 -12.12
CA PRO A 331 31.29 22.62 -10.98
C PRO A 331 30.42 21.40 -11.27
N ILE A 332 30.52 20.37 -10.39
CA ILE A 332 29.49 19.33 -10.29
C ILE A 332 28.28 19.87 -9.56
N THR A 333 27.12 19.40 -9.97
CA THR A 333 25.82 19.57 -9.29
C THR A 333 25.19 18.22 -8.98
N VAL A 334 24.30 18.19 -8.01
CA VAL A 334 23.48 17.00 -7.68
C VAL A 334 22.00 17.36 -7.70
N GLU A 335 21.20 16.48 -8.28
CA GLU A 335 19.77 16.60 -8.37
C GLU A 335 19.12 15.28 -7.93
N PRO A 336 18.61 15.20 -6.68
CA PRO A 336 17.82 14.08 -6.22
C PRO A 336 16.38 14.21 -6.75
N LEU A 337 15.96 13.23 -7.55
CA LEU A 337 14.59 13.11 -8.04
C LEU A 337 13.87 12.03 -7.22
N VAL A 338 12.78 12.38 -6.57
CA VAL A 338 11.91 11.42 -5.88
C VAL A 338 11.23 10.53 -6.92
N ILE A 339 11.37 9.22 -6.79
CA ILE A 339 10.75 8.20 -7.65
C ILE A 339 9.83 7.26 -6.87
N GLY A 340 9.65 7.48 -5.56
CA GLY A 340 8.70 6.80 -4.70
C GLY A 340 8.71 7.39 -3.30
N ASP A 341 7.50 7.51 -2.72
CA ASP A 341 7.27 8.08 -1.38
C ASP A 341 6.06 7.41 -0.72
N ARG A 342 6.30 6.28 -0.05
CA ARG A 342 5.27 5.56 0.71
C ARG A 342 5.38 5.93 2.19
N PRO A 343 4.30 6.43 2.83
CA PRO A 343 4.35 6.77 4.24
C PRO A 343 4.45 5.51 5.11
N ALA A 344 5.13 5.62 6.26
CA ALA A 344 5.02 4.65 7.34
C ALA A 344 3.80 4.96 8.20
N GLY A 345 3.30 3.95 8.91
CA GLY A 345 2.17 4.08 9.83
C GLY A 345 1.88 2.77 10.53
N SER A 346 0.86 2.75 11.39
CA SER A 346 0.43 1.51 12.03
C SER A 346 -1.00 1.59 12.51
N THR A 347 -1.65 0.43 12.62
CA THR A 347 -2.89 0.24 13.35
C THR A 347 -2.56 -0.44 14.68
N ASP A 348 -3.07 0.10 15.78
CA ASP A 348 -2.87 -0.45 17.12
C ASP A 348 -3.31 -1.94 17.14
N PRO A 349 -2.42 -2.87 17.52
CA PRO A 349 -2.76 -4.29 17.67
C PRO A 349 -3.95 -4.55 18.62
N ASP A 350 -4.18 -3.66 19.57
CA ASP A 350 -5.29 -3.73 20.52
C ASP A 350 -6.55 -2.98 20.03
N SER A 351 -6.57 -2.48 18.80
CA SER A 351 -7.75 -1.85 18.19
C SER A 351 -8.89 -2.86 17.96
N GLY A 352 -10.13 -2.39 17.91
CA GLY A 352 -11.29 -3.22 17.59
C GLY A 352 -11.15 -3.95 16.26
N LEU A 353 -10.60 -3.27 15.23
CA LEU A 353 -10.34 -3.87 13.92
C LEU A 353 -9.43 -5.09 14.04
N VAL A 354 -8.24 -4.93 14.64
CA VAL A 354 -7.26 -6.03 14.75
C VAL A 354 -7.79 -7.17 15.60
N ARG A 355 -8.43 -6.86 16.76
CA ARG A 355 -9.04 -7.90 17.60
C ARG A 355 -10.11 -8.70 16.85
N SER A 356 -10.96 -8.04 16.03
CA SER A 356 -11.97 -8.74 15.23
C SER A 356 -11.36 -9.65 14.18
N VAL A 357 -10.28 -9.21 13.51
CA VAL A 357 -9.56 -10.01 12.52
C VAL A 357 -8.88 -11.23 13.17
N VAL A 358 -8.17 -11.02 14.29
CA VAL A 358 -7.53 -12.12 15.05
C VAL A 358 -8.57 -13.13 15.50
N ALA A 359 -9.69 -12.67 16.07
CA ALA A 359 -10.78 -13.56 16.49
C ALA A 359 -11.40 -14.34 15.31
N ALA A 360 -11.50 -13.76 14.12
CA ALA A 360 -11.98 -14.45 12.92
C ALA A 360 -11.00 -15.55 12.46
N ILE A 361 -9.70 -15.28 12.51
CA ILE A 361 -8.64 -16.25 12.22
C ILE A 361 -8.71 -17.44 13.22
N GLU A 362 -8.82 -17.14 14.52
CA GLU A 362 -8.90 -18.15 15.57
C GLU A 362 -10.19 -18.97 15.50
N ALA A 363 -11.33 -18.35 15.18
CA ALA A 363 -12.61 -19.04 14.97
C ALA A 363 -12.57 -20.04 13.81
N ALA A 364 -11.68 -19.82 12.83
CA ALA A 364 -11.42 -20.75 11.75
C ALA A 364 -10.38 -21.84 12.12
N GLY A 365 -9.82 -21.80 13.36
CA GLY A 365 -8.84 -22.77 13.86
C GLY A 365 -7.41 -22.52 13.37
N TYR A 366 -7.09 -21.26 12.99
CA TYR A 366 -5.74 -20.82 12.69
C TYR A 366 -5.15 -20.02 13.87
N SER A 367 -3.88 -19.67 13.76
CA SER A 367 -3.19 -18.74 14.66
C SER A 367 -2.78 -17.49 13.88
N ALA A 368 -3.18 -16.33 14.35
CA ALA A 368 -2.84 -15.06 13.69
C ALA A 368 -1.35 -14.72 13.83
N SER A 369 -0.78 -14.16 12.78
CA SER A 369 0.59 -13.64 12.73
C SER A 369 0.57 -12.15 12.36
N LEU A 370 0.92 -11.29 13.33
CA LEU A 370 1.03 -9.86 13.10
C LEU A 370 2.37 -9.52 12.48
N SER A 371 2.38 -8.62 11.51
CA SER A 371 3.59 -8.25 10.77
C SER A 371 3.55 -6.79 10.28
N ALA A 372 4.69 -6.32 9.74
CA ALA A 372 4.80 -5.07 9.01
C ALA A 372 5.14 -5.36 7.54
N SER A 373 4.54 -4.61 6.61
CA SER A 373 4.78 -4.69 5.16
C SER A 373 4.47 -3.35 4.51
N SER A 374 4.81 -3.21 3.22
CA SER A 374 4.40 -2.06 2.42
C SER A 374 3.28 -2.50 1.49
N THR A 375 2.08 -1.94 1.66
CA THR A 375 0.85 -2.30 0.94
C THR A 375 -0.05 -1.07 0.82
N ASP A 376 -1.22 -1.20 0.19
CA ASP A 376 -2.24 -0.14 0.15
C ASP A 376 -2.63 0.39 1.55
N SER A 377 -2.52 -0.44 2.58
CA SER A 377 -2.80 -0.03 3.98
C SER A 377 -1.85 1.05 4.51
N ASN A 378 -0.70 1.32 3.84
CA ASN A 378 0.20 2.38 4.25
C ASN A 378 -0.49 3.75 4.29
N ILE A 379 -1.30 4.05 3.29
CA ILE A 379 -1.97 5.36 3.19
C ILE A 379 -2.96 5.57 4.35
N PRO A 380 -4.00 4.73 4.54
CA PRO A 380 -4.94 4.92 5.65
C PRO A 380 -4.26 4.85 7.02
N MET A 381 -3.29 3.95 7.24
CA MET A 381 -2.53 3.89 8.51
C MET A 381 -1.80 5.21 8.80
N SER A 382 -1.19 5.83 7.79
CA SER A 382 -0.49 7.12 7.95
C SER A 382 -1.42 8.28 8.26
N LEU A 383 -2.69 8.17 7.90
CA LEU A 383 -3.75 9.13 8.16
C LEU A 383 -4.50 8.86 9.49
N GLY A 384 -4.11 7.82 10.23
CA GLY A 384 -4.77 7.41 11.47
C GLY A 384 -6.12 6.71 11.27
N VAL A 385 -6.44 6.28 10.04
CA VAL A 385 -7.60 5.44 9.75
C VAL A 385 -7.24 4.00 10.10
N PRO A 386 -8.05 3.29 10.90
CA PRO A 386 -7.84 1.88 11.20
C PRO A 386 -7.77 1.05 9.92
N ALA A 387 -6.62 0.41 9.66
CA ALA A 387 -6.39 -0.35 8.43
C ALA A 387 -5.58 -1.61 8.71
N ILE A 388 -5.80 -2.67 7.94
CA ILE A 388 -4.98 -3.88 7.92
C ILE A 388 -4.82 -4.39 6.49
N THR A 389 -3.75 -5.15 6.26
CA THR A 389 -3.67 -6.02 5.08
C THR A 389 -3.70 -7.48 5.54
N MET A 390 -4.47 -8.30 4.85
CA MET A 390 -4.60 -9.73 5.13
C MET A 390 -4.70 -10.55 3.84
N GLY A 391 -4.41 -11.85 3.94
CA GLY A 391 -4.56 -12.74 2.78
C GLY A 391 -6.00 -13.12 2.49
N SER A 392 -6.28 -13.39 1.23
CA SER A 392 -7.60 -13.70 0.68
C SER A 392 -8.06 -15.17 0.88
N GLY A 393 -7.22 -15.98 1.53
CA GLY A 393 -7.48 -17.41 1.83
C GLY A 393 -6.72 -18.37 0.92
N GLY A 394 -6.50 -19.59 1.39
CA GLY A 394 -5.74 -20.64 0.69
C GLY A 394 -4.24 -20.53 0.84
N SER A 395 -3.50 -20.97 -0.16
CA SER A 395 -2.04 -20.91 -0.19
C SER A 395 -1.53 -20.53 -1.57
N GLY A 396 -0.34 -19.96 -1.61
CA GLY A 396 0.34 -19.55 -2.83
C GLY A 396 1.82 -19.30 -2.57
N GLY A 397 2.53 -18.89 -3.57
CA GLY A 397 3.94 -18.59 -3.42
C GLY A 397 4.57 -18.07 -4.70
N ARG A 398 5.83 -17.63 -4.56
CA ARG A 398 6.60 -17.10 -5.67
C ARG A 398 6.05 -15.76 -6.21
N ALA A 399 5.35 -14.97 -5.39
CA ALA A 399 4.95 -13.60 -5.76
C ALA A 399 6.14 -12.85 -6.40
N HIS A 400 5.87 -12.03 -7.42
CA HIS A 400 6.88 -11.31 -8.22
C HIS A 400 7.80 -12.21 -9.06
N ALA A 401 7.48 -13.50 -9.23
CA ALA A 401 8.22 -14.39 -10.11
C ALA A 401 7.33 -14.94 -11.24
N LEU A 402 7.92 -15.24 -12.41
CA LEU A 402 7.18 -15.76 -13.57
C LEU A 402 6.53 -17.14 -13.32
N ASP A 403 6.95 -17.84 -12.29
CA ASP A 403 6.40 -19.13 -11.84
C ASP A 403 5.56 -19.00 -10.57
N GLU A 404 4.96 -17.82 -10.36
CA GLU A 404 4.00 -17.58 -9.29
C GLU A 404 2.83 -18.54 -9.37
N TRP A 405 2.36 -19.00 -8.21
CA TRP A 405 1.31 -20.00 -8.14
C TRP A 405 0.38 -19.79 -6.95
N ILE A 406 -0.85 -20.29 -7.10
CA ILE A 406 -1.81 -20.49 -6.01
C ILE A 406 -2.30 -21.95 -6.01
N ASP A 407 -2.69 -22.45 -4.85
CA ASP A 407 -3.40 -23.72 -4.72
C ASP A 407 -4.91 -23.44 -4.62
N VAL A 408 -5.70 -24.10 -5.45
CA VAL A 408 -7.17 -23.99 -5.47
C VAL A 408 -7.84 -25.27 -4.96
N GLU A 409 -7.24 -25.93 -3.95
CA GLU A 409 -7.91 -26.99 -3.20
C GLU A 409 -9.13 -26.39 -2.47
N PRO A 410 -10.38 -26.85 -2.70
CA PRO A 410 -11.57 -26.14 -2.28
C PRO A 410 -11.72 -25.96 -0.77
N VAL A 411 -11.41 -26.99 0.02
CA VAL A 411 -11.72 -27.03 1.47
C VAL A 411 -10.92 -25.95 2.22
N GLU A 412 -9.59 -25.93 2.03
CA GLU A 412 -8.72 -24.96 2.69
C GLU A 412 -8.92 -23.54 2.13
N ASN A 413 -9.21 -23.40 0.84
CA ASN A 413 -9.53 -22.10 0.25
C ASN A 413 -10.80 -21.50 0.84
N VAL A 414 -11.89 -22.26 0.87
CA VAL A 414 -13.18 -21.81 1.44
C VAL A 414 -13.03 -21.51 2.94
N ARG A 415 -12.24 -22.31 3.65
CA ARG A 415 -11.94 -22.06 5.06
C ARG A 415 -11.25 -20.72 5.25
N GLY A 416 -10.20 -20.44 4.46
CA GLY A 416 -9.46 -19.17 4.51
C GLY A 416 -10.28 -17.97 4.04
N MET A 417 -11.07 -18.10 2.95
CA MET A 417 -12.01 -17.06 2.51
C MET A 417 -13.03 -16.72 3.61
N GLY A 418 -13.50 -17.75 4.34
CA GLY A 418 -14.39 -17.58 5.48
C GLY A 418 -13.83 -16.70 6.58
N VAL A 419 -12.51 -16.66 6.79
CA VAL A 419 -11.83 -15.76 7.73
C VAL A 419 -12.05 -14.30 7.32
N GLY A 420 -11.73 -13.97 6.07
CA GLY A 420 -11.87 -12.60 5.56
C GLY A 420 -13.32 -12.11 5.62
N LEU A 421 -14.27 -12.95 5.17
CA LEU A 421 -15.70 -12.61 5.24
C LEU A 421 -16.17 -12.38 6.68
N LEU A 422 -15.78 -13.25 7.63
CA LEU A 422 -16.13 -13.13 9.03
C LEU A 422 -15.58 -11.85 9.66
N ALA A 423 -14.33 -11.50 9.34
CA ALA A 423 -13.69 -10.27 9.81
C ALA A 423 -14.41 -9.03 9.30
N ILE A 424 -14.76 -8.98 8.01
CA ILE A 424 -15.53 -7.87 7.41
C ILE A 424 -16.88 -7.72 8.09
N LEU A 425 -17.61 -8.82 8.27
CA LEU A 425 -18.93 -8.82 8.91
C LEU A 425 -18.88 -8.35 10.36
N ALA A 426 -17.84 -8.74 11.10
CA ALA A 426 -17.67 -8.31 12.50
C ALA A 426 -17.43 -6.80 12.62
N VAL A 427 -16.64 -6.24 11.70
CA VAL A 427 -16.30 -4.81 11.69
C VAL A 427 -17.44 -3.96 11.12
N ALA A 428 -18.10 -4.41 10.05
CA ALA A 428 -19.24 -3.71 9.47
C ALA A 428 -20.52 -3.81 10.32
N GLY A 429 -20.57 -4.74 11.28
CA GLY A 429 -21.73 -5.09 12.06
C GLY A 429 -22.75 -5.89 11.24
N VAL A 430 -23.39 -6.90 11.83
CA VAL A 430 -24.45 -7.72 11.20
C VAL A 430 -25.74 -7.54 11.96
N ARG A 431 -26.85 -7.39 11.23
CA ARG A 431 -28.24 -7.36 11.79
C ARG A 431 -28.82 -8.74 11.90
#